data_2a8378e0383694d26696012a97785f86
#
_entry.id   2a8378e0383694d26696012a97785f86
#
_cell.length_a   1.000
_cell.length_b   1.000
_cell.length_c   1.000
_cell.angle_alpha   90.00
_cell.angle_beta   90.00
_cell.angle_gamma   90.00
#
_symmetry.space_group_name_H-M   'P 1'
#
loop_
_entity.id
_entity.type
_entity.pdbx_description
1 polymer ?
#
loop_
_entity_poly.entity_id
_entity_poly.type
_entity_poly.pdbx_seq_one_letter_code
_entity_poly.pdbx_strand_id
1 'polypeptide(L)'
;RMGYEAVQSLLDRALPDEERQEIIHIVTSWPGVSGAHDLRTRQSGPTRFIQIHLEMEDSLPLVQAHMVADQVEQAILRRFPGSDVIIHQDPCSVVPREGKRSMLS
;
A
#
# COMPACT_ATOMS: atom_id res chain seq x y z
N ARG A 1 -24.60 18.22 6.32
CA ARG A 1 -23.79 17.67 5.25
C ARG A 1 -22.37 18.20 5.32
N MET A 2 -22.25 19.51 5.33
CA MET A 2 -20.94 20.12 5.49
C MET A 2 -20.31 19.71 6.82
N GLY A 3 -21.12 19.68 7.88
CA GLY A 3 -20.62 19.26 9.18
C GLY A 3 -20.07 17.84 9.17
N TYR A 4 -20.76 16.96 8.47
CA TYR A 4 -20.30 15.57 8.40
C TYR A 4 -18.95 15.47 7.71
N GLU A 5 -18.81 16.16 6.59
CA GLU A 5 -17.56 16.12 5.85
C GLU A 5 -16.42 16.72 6.65
N ALA A 6 -16.69 17.81 7.36
CA ALA A 6 -15.67 18.42 8.19
C ALA A 6 -15.24 17.49 9.31
N VAL A 7 -16.18 16.78 9.92
CA VAL A 7 -15.87 15.86 10.99
C VAL A 7 -15.00 14.72 10.46
N GLN A 8 -15.35 14.17 9.30
CA GLN A 8 -14.55 13.11 8.71
C GLN A 8 -13.15 13.60 8.37
N SER A 9 -13.06 14.81 7.84
CA SER A 9 -11.78 15.40 7.49
C SER A 9 -10.89 15.56 8.71
N LEU A 10 -11.47 15.88 9.86
CA LEU A 10 -10.70 16.06 11.08
C LEU A 10 -10.30 14.73 11.72
N LEU A 11 -11.15 13.72 11.60
CA LEU A 11 -10.91 12.44 12.27
C LEU A 11 -10.12 11.45 11.43
N ASP A 12 -10.23 11.55 10.10
CA ASP A 12 -9.72 10.51 9.25
C ASP A 12 -9.41 11.08 7.88
N ARG A 13 -8.14 11.13 7.53
CA ARG A 13 -7.68 11.72 6.27
C ARG A 13 -6.75 10.77 5.54
N ALA A 14 -6.77 10.83 4.22
CA ALA A 14 -5.73 10.18 3.44
C ALA A 14 -4.40 10.85 3.77
N LEU A 15 -3.31 10.11 3.61
CA LEU A 15 -1.98 10.69 3.81
C LEU A 15 -1.71 11.73 2.73
N PRO A 16 -0.82 12.70 3.00
CA PRO A 16 -0.40 13.64 1.98
C PRO A 16 0.13 12.93 0.74
N ASP A 17 -0.08 13.54 -0.41
CA ASP A 17 0.32 12.92 -1.67
C ASP A 17 1.81 12.59 -1.70
N GLU A 18 2.64 13.44 -1.11
CA GLU A 18 4.08 13.19 -1.04
C GLU A 18 4.40 11.88 -0.33
N GLU A 19 3.69 11.63 0.78
CA GLU A 19 3.92 10.40 1.53
C GLU A 19 3.39 9.19 0.77
N ARG A 20 2.26 9.35 0.08
CA ARG A 20 1.72 8.28 -0.73
C ARG A 20 2.68 7.90 -1.85
N GLN A 21 3.26 8.91 -2.52
CA GLN A 21 4.23 8.67 -3.57
C GLN A 21 5.48 7.99 -3.03
N GLU A 22 5.87 8.36 -1.84
CA GLU A 22 7.03 7.76 -1.20
C GLU A 22 6.79 6.28 -0.93
N ILE A 23 5.61 5.93 -0.45
CA ILE A 23 5.24 4.54 -0.21
C ILE A 23 5.27 3.76 -1.53
N ILE A 24 4.69 4.33 -2.59
CA ILE A 24 4.69 3.68 -3.89
C ILE A 24 6.12 3.45 -4.38
N HIS A 25 7.00 4.42 -4.17
CA HIS A 25 8.39 4.29 -4.59
C HIS A 25 9.10 3.18 -3.83
N ILE A 26 8.93 3.13 -2.51
CA ILE A 26 9.52 2.08 -1.69
C ILE A 26 9.09 0.71 -2.20
N VAL A 27 7.78 0.55 -2.41
CA VAL A 27 7.21 -0.74 -2.76
C VAL A 27 7.62 -1.19 -4.16
N THR A 28 7.52 -0.28 -5.13
CA THR A 28 7.79 -0.66 -6.52
C THR A 28 9.28 -0.81 -6.80
N SER A 29 10.13 -0.31 -5.92
CA SER A 29 11.58 -0.46 -6.06
C SER A 29 12.09 -1.73 -5.41
N TRP A 30 11.24 -2.46 -4.70
CA TRP A 30 11.70 -3.60 -3.91
C TRP A 30 11.91 -4.83 -4.79
N PRO A 31 13.05 -5.53 -4.64
CA PRO A 31 13.28 -6.76 -5.42
C PRO A 31 12.20 -7.80 -5.11
N GLY A 32 11.69 -8.44 -6.14
CA GLY A 32 10.63 -9.42 -5.99
C GLY A 32 9.24 -8.87 -6.17
N VAL A 33 9.09 -7.55 -6.22
CA VAL A 33 7.81 -6.91 -6.45
C VAL A 33 7.73 -6.52 -7.91
N SER A 34 6.76 -7.11 -8.63
CA SER A 34 6.56 -6.82 -10.06
C SER A 34 5.75 -5.56 -10.27
N GLY A 35 4.93 -5.20 -9.30
CA GLY A 35 4.11 -4.00 -9.36
C GLY A 35 3.29 -3.87 -8.10
N ALA A 36 2.50 -2.82 -8.03
CA ALA A 36 1.65 -2.57 -6.87
C ALA A 36 0.40 -1.85 -7.32
N HIS A 37 -0.68 -2.01 -6.56
CA HIS A 37 -1.92 -1.32 -6.88
C HIS A 37 -2.76 -1.16 -5.63
N ASP A 38 -3.79 -0.33 -5.75
CA ASP A 38 -4.83 -0.12 -4.75
C ASP A 38 -4.22 0.28 -3.41
N LEU A 39 -3.39 1.31 -3.44
CA LEU A 39 -2.86 1.89 -2.22
C LEU A 39 -3.97 2.64 -1.51
N ARG A 40 -4.24 2.26 -0.28
CA ARG A 40 -5.23 2.94 0.55
C ARG A 40 -4.53 3.42 1.80
N THR A 41 -4.72 4.68 2.10
CA THR A 41 -4.07 5.30 3.25
C THR A 41 -5.08 6.12 4.03
N ARG A 42 -4.84 6.18 5.31
CA ARG A 42 -5.70 6.91 6.20
C ARG A 42 -4.88 7.32 7.42
N GLN A 43 -5.13 8.49 7.93
CA GLN A 43 -4.50 8.90 9.18
C GLN A 43 -5.59 9.22 10.19
N SER A 44 -5.50 8.60 11.34
CA SER A 44 -6.43 8.81 12.42
C SER A 44 -5.59 9.17 13.65
N GLY A 45 -5.65 10.43 14.08
CA GLY A 45 -4.78 10.90 15.14
C GLY A 45 -3.32 10.73 14.74
N PRO A 46 -2.50 10.15 15.62
CA PRO A 46 -1.07 9.97 15.31
C PRO A 46 -0.79 8.74 14.47
N THR A 47 -1.80 7.91 14.17
CA THR A 47 -1.57 6.62 13.52
C THR A 47 -1.87 6.69 12.04
N ARG A 48 -0.90 6.24 11.23
CA ARG A 48 -1.08 6.07 9.80
C ARG A 48 -1.51 4.64 9.53
N PHE A 49 -2.56 4.48 8.72
CA PHE A 49 -3.02 3.18 8.26
C PHE A 49 -2.70 3.07 6.78
N ILE A 50 -1.95 2.06 6.41
CA ILE A 50 -1.44 1.89 5.05
C ILE A 50 -1.77 0.48 4.58
N GLN A 51 -2.45 0.37 3.45
CA GLN A 51 -2.80 -0.91 2.87
C GLN A 51 -2.46 -0.88 1.40
N ILE A 52 -1.77 -1.92 0.92
CA ILE A 52 -1.35 -1.96 -0.47
C ILE A 52 -1.30 -3.41 -0.96
N HIS A 53 -1.54 -3.60 -2.24
CA HIS A 53 -1.44 -4.90 -2.90
C HIS A 53 -0.13 -4.96 -3.68
N LEU A 54 0.66 -5.99 -3.40
CA LEU A 54 1.88 -6.26 -4.15
C LEU A 54 1.59 -7.31 -5.21
N GLU A 55 2.08 -7.06 -6.42
CA GLU A 55 1.99 -8.02 -7.51
C GLU A 55 3.32 -8.75 -7.59
N MET A 56 3.26 -10.08 -7.58
CA MET A 56 4.45 -10.92 -7.58
C MET A 56 4.31 -12.00 -8.65
N GLU A 57 5.44 -12.47 -9.14
CA GLU A 57 5.44 -13.53 -10.16
C GLU A 57 4.74 -14.77 -9.63
N ASP A 58 3.92 -15.39 -10.47
CA ASP A 58 3.18 -16.57 -10.09
C ASP A 58 4.09 -17.70 -9.63
N SER A 59 5.27 -17.77 -10.23
CA SER A 59 6.22 -18.86 -9.92
C SER A 59 6.98 -18.65 -8.62
N LEU A 60 6.84 -17.50 -7.99
CA LEU A 60 7.54 -17.22 -6.74
C LEU A 60 6.97 -18.10 -5.63
N PRO A 61 7.81 -18.91 -4.97
CA PRO A 61 7.30 -19.74 -3.87
C PRO A 61 6.66 -18.89 -2.77
N LEU A 62 5.63 -19.45 -2.16
CA LEU A 62 4.86 -18.71 -1.16
C LEU A 62 5.75 -18.20 -0.03
N VAL A 63 6.73 -19.00 0.40
CA VAL A 63 7.61 -18.58 1.48
C VAL A 63 8.44 -17.36 1.07
N GLN A 64 8.86 -17.30 -0.19
CA GLN A 64 9.62 -16.17 -0.68
C GLN A 64 8.72 -14.94 -0.84
N ALA A 65 7.52 -15.15 -1.32
CA ALA A 65 6.56 -14.06 -1.45
C ALA A 65 6.28 -13.45 -0.07
N HIS A 66 6.14 -14.30 0.93
CA HIS A 66 5.92 -13.82 2.30
C HIS A 66 7.11 -13.01 2.80
N MET A 67 8.32 -13.47 2.52
CA MET A 67 9.52 -12.76 2.94
C MET A 67 9.61 -11.39 2.30
N VAL A 68 9.29 -11.31 1.00
CA VAL A 68 9.30 -10.02 0.31
C VAL A 68 8.27 -9.07 0.93
N ALA A 69 7.06 -9.58 1.17
CA ALA A 69 6.02 -8.76 1.77
C ALA A 69 6.44 -8.25 3.15
N ASP A 70 7.08 -9.11 3.94
CA ASP A 70 7.54 -8.74 5.26
C ASP A 70 8.62 -7.66 5.17
N GLN A 71 9.55 -7.80 4.22
CA GLN A 71 10.59 -6.80 4.01
C GLN A 71 10.01 -5.45 3.62
N VAL A 72 9.01 -5.46 2.73
CA VAL A 72 8.34 -4.23 2.31
C VAL A 72 7.65 -3.57 3.51
N GLU A 73 6.96 -4.39 4.30
CA GLU A 73 6.29 -3.88 5.50
C GLU A 73 7.30 -3.21 6.43
N GLN A 74 8.44 -3.85 6.68
CA GLN A 74 9.45 -3.30 7.54
C GLN A 74 10.05 -2.02 6.98
N ALA A 75 10.21 -1.94 5.66
CA ALA A 75 10.73 -0.74 5.02
C ALA A 75 9.76 0.43 5.22
N ILE A 76 8.46 0.17 5.07
CA ILE A 76 7.45 1.20 5.29
C ILE A 76 7.48 1.64 6.76
N LEU A 77 7.57 0.68 7.68
CA LEU A 77 7.59 0.99 9.10
C LEU A 77 8.83 1.78 9.51
N ARG A 78 9.95 1.55 8.85
CA ARG A 78 11.15 2.34 9.14
C ARG A 78 10.97 3.79 8.74
N ARG A 79 10.27 4.01 7.62
CA ARG A 79 10.04 5.37 7.15
C ARG A 79 8.93 6.06 7.93
N PHE A 80 7.89 5.31 8.32
CA PHE A 80 6.74 5.83 9.05
C PHE A 80 6.51 5.00 10.31
N PRO A 81 7.33 5.20 11.35
CA PRO A 81 7.22 4.40 12.58
C PRO A 81 5.85 4.53 13.23
N GLY A 82 5.37 3.43 13.78
CA GLY A 82 4.08 3.40 14.45
C GLY A 82 2.90 3.25 13.52
N SER A 83 3.14 3.06 12.22
CA SER A 83 2.06 2.84 11.27
C SER A 83 1.47 1.45 11.41
N ASP A 84 0.21 1.33 10.98
CA ASP A 84 -0.47 0.04 10.87
C ASP A 84 -0.47 -0.31 9.38
N VAL A 85 0.31 -1.32 9.01
CA VAL A 85 0.56 -1.65 7.60
C VAL A 85 -0.02 -3.00 7.28
N ILE A 86 -0.84 -3.08 6.23
CA ILE A 86 -1.42 -4.32 5.74
C ILE A 86 -0.97 -4.50 4.29
N ILE A 87 -0.31 -5.63 4.03
CA ILE A 87 0.19 -5.96 2.71
C ILE A 87 -0.58 -7.16 2.17
N HIS A 88 -1.15 -7.01 0.98
CA HIS A 88 -1.77 -8.11 0.25
C HIS A 88 -0.83 -8.58 -0.84
N GLN A 89 -0.71 -9.89 -1.02
CA GLN A 89 0.18 -10.48 -2.04
C GLN A 89 -0.70 -11.05 -3.14
N ASP A 90 -0.56 -10.55 -4.35
CA ASP A 90 -1.35 -10.99 -5.48
C ASP A 90 -0.44 -11.56 -6.56
N PRO A 91 -0.74 -12.78 -7.07
CA PRO A 91 -0.02 -13.28 -8.24
C PRO A 91 -0.32 -12.38 -9.45
N CYS A 92 0.68 -12.15 -10.27
CA CYS A 92 0.52 -11.27 -11.42
C CYS A 92 -0.62 -11.72 -12.33
N SER A 93 -0.79 -13.02 -12.51
CA SER A 93 -1.77 -13.54 -13.46
C SER A 93 -3.21 -13.26 -13.04
N VAL A 94 -3.46 -13.07 -11.74
CA VAL A 94 -4.84 -12.83 -11.28
C VAL A 94 -5.18 -11.36 -11.18
N VAL A 95 -4.23 -10.47 -11.50
CA VAL A 95 -4.48 -9.03 -11.48
C VAL A 95 -4.93 -8.61 -12.88
N PRO A 96 -6.20 -8.21 -13.07
CA PRO A 96 -6.67 -7.83 -14.40
C PRO A 96 -5.95 -6.59 -14.89
N ARG A 97 -5.52 -6.61 -16.15
CA ARG A 97 -4.82 -5.46 -16.71
C ARG A 97 -5.69 -4.23 -16.71
N GLU A 98 -6.96 -4.41 -17.04
CA GLU A 98 -7.89 -3.29 -17.07
C GLU A 98 -8.12 -2.74 -15.68
N GLY A 99 -8.28 -3.63 -14.70
CA GLY A 99 -8.44 -3.21 -13.32
C GLY A 99 -7.21 -2.47 -12.83
N LYS A 100 -6.04 -2.95 -13.20
CA LYS A 100 -4.80 -2.33 -12.81
C LYS A 100 -4.68 -0.92 -13.39
N ARG A 101 -5.01 -0.77 -14.68
CA ARG A 101 -4.96 0.55 -15.30
C ARG A 101 -5.96 1.50 -14.63
N SER A 102 -7.14 1.00 -14.35
CA SER A 102 -8.17 1.77 -13.68
C SER A 102 -7.69 2.29 -12.33
N MET A 103 -7.03 1.45 -11.58
CA MET A 103 -6.56 1.81 -10.27
C MET A 103 -5.41 2.81 -10.32
N LEU A 104 -4.63 2.75 -11.36
CA LEU A 104 -3.49 3.63 -11.50
C LEU A 104 -3.85 4.98 -12.10
N SER A 105 -4.95 5.02 -12.82
CA SER A 105 -5.39 6.27 -13.39
C SER A 105 -6.26 7.05 -12.46
#